data_1923852d39af0c05b7c5c39f3243b863
#
_entry.id   1923852d39af0c05b7c5c39f3243b863
#
_cell.length_a   1.000
_cell.length_b   1.000
_cell.length_c   1.000
_cell.angle_alpha   90.00
_cell.angle_beta   90.00
_cell.angle_gamma   90.00
#
_symmetry.space_group_name_H-M   'P 1'
#
loop_
_entity.id
_entity.type
_entity.pdbx_description
1 polymer ?
#
loop_
_entity_poly.entity_id
_entity_poly.type
_entity_poly.pdbx_seq_one_letter_code
_entity_poly.pdbx_strand_id
1 'polypeptide(L)'
;MGVPNGLCLFVVEKRRDFKFMVKLLLLLVVLILVNAFLAASEVSVVSLNKNRLRELAEDGDRKAQRLLKFAEEPNIFLSTIQVGITLAGFLASAAAADGFAGGLMAWLYERLGTSGISLSVCHVLAVVLVTVVLSYFALLFGELV
;
A
#
# COMPACT_ATOMS: atom_id res chain seq x y z
N MET A 1 33.91 6.81 -27.53
CA MET A 1 32.52 6.85 -28.05
C MET A 1 31.65 7.32 -26.91
N GLY A 2 31.14 8.55 -27.05
CA GLY A 2 30.52 9.30 -25.94
C GLY A 2 29.18 8.72 -25.53
N VAL A 3 29.00 8.57 -24.23
CA VAL A 3 27.69 8.37 -23.60
C VAL A 3 26.83 9.60 -23.95
N PRO A 4 25.61 9.43 -24.45
CA PRO A 4 24.75 10.58 -24.77
C PRO A 4 24.40 11.31 -23.47
N ASN A 5 25.01 12.49 -23.32
CA ASN A 5 24.87 13.36 -22.15
C ASN A 5 23.40 13.74 -21.80
N GLY A 6 22.46 13.52 -22.72
CA GLY A 6 21.05 13.80 -22.50
C GLY A 6 20.35 12.82 -21.56
N LEU A 7 20.78 11.55 -21.51
CA LEU A 7 20.11 10.54 -20.66
C LEU A 7 20.55 10.69 -19.20
N CYS A 8 21.81 11.06 -18.98
CA CYS A 8 22.33 11.32 -17.63
C CYS A 8 21.72 12.59 -17.03
N LEU A 9 21.47 13.62 -17.85
CA LEU A 9 20.75 14.85 -17.44
C LEU A 9 19.29 14.55 -17.07
N PHE A 10 18.59 13.66 -17.78
CA PHE A 10 17.21 13.31 -17.48
C PHE A 10 17.06 12.51 -16.15
N VAL A 11 18.07 11.74 -15.81
CA VAL A 11 18.11 10.98 -14.53
C VAL A 11 18.54 11.87 -13.37
N VAL A 12 19.40 12.85 -13.60
CA VAL A 12 19.93 13.75 -12.55
C VAL A 12 19.03 14.96 -12.33
N GLU A 13 18.27 15.40 -13.34
CA GLU A 13 17.43 16.61 -13.26
C GLU A 13 16.11 16.41 -12.52
N LYS A 14 15.70 15.19 -12.23
CA LYS A 14 14.66 14.96 -11.24
C LYS A 14 15.28 15.00 -9.83
N ARG A 15 15.84 16.12 -9.43
CA ARG A 15 15.88 16.52 -8.03
C ARG A 15 14.42 16.52 -7.58
N ARG A 16 13.94 15.36 -7.14
CA ARG A 16 12.62 15.28 -6.51
C ARG A 16 12.69 16.22 -5.34
N ASP A 17 12.05 17.35 -5.47
CA ASP A 17 11.96 18.33 -4.40
C ASP A 17 11.68 17.57 -3.12
N PHE A 18 12.44 17.85 -2.07
CA PHE A 18 12.23 17.27 -0.74
C PHE A 18 10.74 17.29 -0.35
N LYS A 19 10.04 18.35 -0.78
CA LYS A 19 8.57 18.48 -0.63
C LYS A 19 7.78 17.38 -1.35
N PHE A 20 8.22 16.91 -2.50
CA PHE A 20 7.56 15.82 -3.23
C PHE A 20 7.74 14.49 -2.48
N MET A 21 8.96 14.22 -2.02
CA MET A 21 9.25 13.02 -1.22
C MET A 21 8.43 12.99 0.07
N VAL A 22 8.34 14.12 0.77
CA VAL A 22 7.52 14.25 2.00
C VAL A 22 6.04 14.00 1.70
N LYS A 23 5.49 14.58 0.62
CA LYS A 23 4.10 14.35 0.20
C LYS A 23 3.82 12.89 -0.13
N LEU A 24 4.74 12.24 -0.82
CA LEU A 24 4.64 10.83 -1.18
C LEU A 24 4.68 9.93 0.06
N LEU A 25 5.59 10.20 0.97
CA LEU A 25 5.72 9.46 2.23
C LEU A 25 4.47 9.64 3.09
N LEU A 26 3.92 10.85 3.14
CA LEU A 26 2.68 11.14 3.84
C LEU A 26 1.48 10.40 3.21
N LEU A 27 1.41 10.35 1.88
CA LEU A 27 0.40 9.56 1.16
C LEU A 27 0.51 8.07 1.49
N LEU A 28 1.71 7.52 1.49
CA LEU A 28 1.94 6.12 1.86
C LEU A 28 1.50 5.82 3.29
N VAL A 29 1.85 6.69 4.24
CA VAL A 29 1.41 6.55 5.64
C VAL A 29 -0.12 6.57 5.74
N VAL A 30 -0.79 7.48 5.04
CA VAL A 30 -2.26 7.53 5.02
C VAL A 30 -2.85 6.24 4.45
N LEU A 31 -2.32 5.73 3.34
CA LEU A 31 -2.80 4.48 2.73
C LEU A 31 -2.58 3.28 3.65
N ILE A 32 -1.46 3.21 4.35
CA ILE A 32 -1.19 2.16 5.35
C ILE A 32 -2.19 2.25 6.51
N LEU A 33 -2.48 3.45 7.01
CA LEU A 33 -3.46 3.66 8.08
C LEU A 33 -4.88 3.28 7.64
N VAL A 34 -5.27 3.61 6.41
CA VAL A 34 -6.56 3.19 5.83
C VAL A 34 -6.62 1.66 5.76
N ASN A 35 -5.56 1.02 5.30
CA ASN A 35 -5.48 -0.43 5.22
C ASN A 35 -5.61 -1.09 6.59
N ALA A 36 -4.85 -0.60 7.58
CA ALA A 36 -4.92 -1.08 8.97
C ALA A 36 -6.32 -0.88 9.59
N PHE A 37 -6.97 0.25 9.31
CA PHE A 37 -8.33 0.52 9.76
C PHE A 37 -9.35 -0.46 9.15
N LEU A 38 -9.23 -0.76 7.85
CA LEU A 38 -10.10 -1.73 7.18
C LEU A 38 -9.89 -3.14 7.74
N ALA A 39 -8.65 -3.56 7.94
CA ALA A 39 -8.31 -4.85 8.53
C ALA A 39 -8.85 -4.97 9.98
N ALA A 40 -8.69 -3.94 10.80
CA ALA A 40 -9.25 -3.92 12.16
C ALA A 40 -10.79 -3.99 12.16
N SER A 41 -11.43 -3.36 11.17
CA SER A 41 -12.88 -3.42 10.99
C SER A 41 -13.36 -4.83 10.64
N GLU A 42 -12.61 -5.56 9.81
CA GLU A 42 -12.88 -6.96 9.47
C GLU A 42 -12.87 -7.84 10.71
N VAL A 43 -11.78 -7.81 11.48
CA VAL A 43 -11.64 -8.58 12.72
C VAL A 43 -12.74 -8.22 13.72
N SER A 44 -13.07 -6.94 13.83
CA SER A 44 -14.12 -6.46 14.74
C SER A 44 -15.48 -7.05 14.41
N VAL A 45 -15.87 -7.09 13.14
CA VAL A 45 -17.18 -7.63 12.72
C VAL A 45 -17.25 -9.15 12.87
N VAL A 46 -16.17 -9.86 12.58
CA VAL A 46 -16.10 -11.32 12.75
C VAL A 46 -16.17 -11.70 14.23
N SER A 47 -15.63 -10.87 15.12
CA SER A 47 -15.60 -11.10 16.57
C SER A 47 -16.91 -10.74 17.29
N LEU A 48 -17.91 -10.17 16.60
CA LEU A 48 -19.16 -9.74 17.22
C LEU A 48 -19.99 -10.91 17.78
N ASN A 49 -20.42 -10.78 19.02
CA ASN A 49 -21.37 -11.72 19.62
C ASN A 49 -22.80 -11.42 19.12
N LYS A 50 -23.25 -12.20 18.17
CA LYS A 50 -24.57 -12.05 17.50
C LYS A 50 -25.74 -12.11 18.49
N ASN A 51 -25.67 -12.97 19.51
CA ASN A 51 -26.75 -13.12 20.47
C ASN A 51 -26.96 -11.86 21.30
N ARG A 52 -25.85 -11.32 21.81
CA ARG A 52 -25.91 -10.06 22.59
C ARG A 52 -26.34 -8.87 21.74
N LEU A 53 -25.93 -8.84 20.46
CA LEU A 53 -26.36 -7.79 19.54
C LEU A 53 -27.87 -7.87 19.28
N ARG A 54 -28.42 -9.08 19.21
CA ARG A 54 -29.85 -9.31 18.98
C ARG A 54 -30.67 -8.83 20.15
N GLU A 55 -30.27 -9.15 21.38
CA GLU A 55 -30.89 -8.64 22.61
C GLU A 55 -30.92 -7.11 22.63
N LEU A 56 -29.79 -6.45 22.40
CA LEU A 56 -29.70 -4.99 22.37
C LEU A 56 -30.52 -4.35 21.24
N ALA A 57 -30.63 -5.05 20.09
CA ALA A 57 -31.45 -4.57 18.97
C ALA A 57 -32.96 -4.68 19.27
N GLU A 58 -33.39 -5.68 20.01
CA GLU A 58 -34.77 -5.86 20.50
C GLU A 58 -35.13 -4.80 21.55
N ASP A 59 -34.16 -4.39 22.38
CA ASP A 59 -34.30 -3.29 23.33
C ASP A 59 -34.37 -1.89 22.67
N GLY A 60 -34.27 -1.84 21.33
CA GLY A 60 -34.44 -0.60 20.55
C GLY A 60 -33.16 0.18 20.28
N ASP A 61 -31.98 -0.37 20.58
CA ASP A 61 -30.72 0.29 20.24
C ASP A 61 -30.46 0.29 18.71
N ARG A 62 -30.56 1.48 18.11
CA ARG A 62 -30.35 1.69 16.66
C ARG A 62 -28.94 1.31 16.18
N LYS A 63 -27.94 1.40 17.07
CA LYS A 63 -26.55 1.01 16.73
C LYS A 63 -26.44 -0.50 16.68
N ALA A 64 -27.02 -1.20 17.66
CA ALA A 64 -27.08 -2.65 17.69
C ALA A 64 -27.81 -3.21 16.47
N GLN A 65 -28.93 -2.61 16.06
CA GLN A 65 -29.69 -2.99 14.86
C GLN A 65 -28.84 -2.89 13.58
N ARG A 66 -28.06 -1.81 13.43
CA ARG A 66 -27.16 -1.67 12.26
C ARG A 66 -26.03 -2.68 12.28
N LEU A 67 -25.40 -2.89 13.43
CA LEU A 67 -24.32 -3.87 13.58
C LEU A 67 -24.81 -5.30 13.39
N LEU A 68 -26.02 -5.61 13.86
CA LEU A 68 -26.64 -6.91 13.67
C LEU A 68 -26.80 -7.24 12.19
N LYS A 69 -27.23 -6.28 11.38
CA LYS A 69 -27.36 -6.46 9.94
C LYS A 69 -26.03 -6.82 9.26
N PHE A 70 -24.93 -6.17 9.64
CA PHE A 70 -23.59 -6.53 9.15
C PHE A 70 -23.12 -7.91 9.67
N ALA A 71 -23.47 -8.24 10.90
CA ALA A 71 -23.13 -9.52 11.49
C ALA A 71 -23.95 -10.70 10.92
N GLU A 72 -25.17 -10.45 10.44
CA GLU A 72 -26.02 -11.47 9.79
C GLU A 72 -25.59 -11.78 8.37
N GLU A 73 -25.13 -10.76 7.61
CA GLU A 73 -24.64 -10.91 6.24
C GLU A 73 -23.14 -10.53 6.14
N PRO A 74 -22.25 -11.27 6.82
CA PRO A 74 -20.83 -10.90 6.89
C PRO A 74 -20.13 -10.92 5.52
N ASN A 75 -20.57 -11.79 4.61
CA ASN A 75 -19.93 -11.99 3.32
C ASN A 75 -19.90 -10.74 2.45
N ILE A 76 -20.98 -9.95 2.43
CA ILE A 76 -21.07 -8.71 1.65
C ILE A 76 -20.12 -7.66 2.24
N PHE A 77 -20.12 -7.54 3.56
CA PHE A 77 -19.26 -6.60 4.28
C PHE A 77 -17.77 -6.95 4.10
N LEU A 78 -17.41 -8.22 4.30
CA LEU A 78 -16.04 -8.72 4.14
C LEU A 78 -15.53 -8.52 2.71
N SER A 79 -16.34 -8.87 1.70
CA SER A 79 -15.98 -8.66 0.29
C SER A 79 -15.72 -7.18 -0.02
N THR A 80 -16.52 -6.28 0.53
CA THR A 80 -16.35 -4.83 0.32
C THR A 80 -15.05 -4.33 0.96
N ILE A 81 -14.75 -4.77 2.18
CA ILE A 81 -13.50 -4.44 2.86
C ILE A 81 -12.30 -4.98 2.08
N GLN A 82 -12.38 -6.22 1.60
CA GLN A 82 -11.29 -6.84 0.85
C GLN A 82 -10.98 -6.11 -0.45
N VAL A 83 -11.99 -5.63 -1.17
CA VAL A 83 -11.80 -4.74 -2.33
C VAL A 83 -11.10 -3.44 -1.92
N GLY A 84 -11.50 -2.84 -0.79
CA GLY A 84 -10.88 -1.63 -0.25
C GLY A 84 -9.40 -1.83 0.10
N ILE A 85 -9.07 -2.91 0.79
CA ILE A 85 -7.69 -3.30 1.16
C ILE A 85 -6.84 -3.48 -0.11
N THR A 86 -7.36 -4.24 -1.07
CA THR A 86 -6.65 -4.50 -2.34
C THR A 86 -6.40 -3.21 -3.11
N LEU A 87 -7.39 -2.33 -3.21
CA LEU A 87 -7.26 -1.04 -3.89
C LEU A 87 -6.25 -0.13 -3.20
N ALA A 88 -6.30 -0.03 -1.87
CA ALA A 88 -5.34 0.74 -1.08
C ALA A 88 -3.91 0.20 -1.27
N GLY A 89 -3.74 -1.12 -1.30
CA GLY A 89 -2.46 -1.79 -1.56
C GLY A 89 -1.91 -1.48 -2.97
N PHE A 90 -2.74 -1.52 -4.01
CA PHE A 90 -2.32 -1.16 -5.36
C PHE A 90 -1.93 0.31 -5.47
N LEU A 91 -2.70 1.22 -4.87
CA LEU A 91 -2.37 2.65 -4.84
C LEU A 91 -1.05 2.91 -4.11
N ALA A 92 -0.83 2.25 -2.98
CA ALA A 92 0.41 2.36 -2.22
C ALA A 92 1.61 1.86 -3.05
N SER A 93 1.48 0.70 -3.71
CA SER A 93 2.52 0.13 -4.57
C SER A 93 2.85 1.04 -5.76
N ALA A 94 1.84 1.59 -6.42
CA ALA A 94 2.03 2.50 -7.54
C ALA A 94 2.73 3.80 -7.10
N ALA A 95 2.27 4.41 -6.01
CA ALA A 95 2.88 5.61 -5.45
C ALA A 95 4.34 5.38 -5.03
N ALA A 96 4.62 4.23 -4.44
CA ALA A 96 5.96 3.86 -4.01
C ALA A 96 6.90 3.56 -5.18
N ALA A 97 6.44 2.86 -6.20
CA ALA A 97 7.22 2.60 -7.41
C ALA A 97 7.68 3.92 -8.05
N ASP A 98 6.78 4.89 -8.19
CA ASP A 98 7.09 6.22 -8.71
C ASP A 98 8.08 6.99 -7.81
N GLY A 99 7.97 6.80 -6.49
CA GLY A 99 8.77 7.51 -5.50
C GLY A 99 10.19 6.98 -5.34
N PHE A 100 10.32 5.69 -5.16
CA PHE A 100 11.55 5.07 -4.69
C PHE A 100 12.34 4.35 -5.78
N ALA A 101 11.69 3.87 -6.86
CA ALA A 101 12.36 3.12 -7.90
C ALA A 101 13.50 3.90 -8.58
N GLY A 102 13.32 5.20 -8.77
CA GLY A 102 14.36 6.04 -9.39
C GLY A 102 15.63 6.16 -8.54
N GLY A 103 15.49 6.29 -7.22
CA GLY A 103 16.63 6.35 -6.31
C GLY A 103 17.34 5.00 -6.20
N LEU A 104 16.57 3.93 -6.10
CA LEU A 104 17.13 2.58 -6.03
C LEU A 104 17.80 2.16 -7.35
N MET A 105 17.21 2.55 -8.48
CA MET A 105 17.81 2.35 -9.81
C MET A 105 19.17 3.04 -9.93
N ALA A 106 19.28 4.30 -9.48
CA ALA A 106 20.54 5.03 -9.51
C ALA A 106 21.60 4.35 -8.65
N TRP A 107 21.25 3.92 -7.45
CA TRP A 107 22.13 3.19 -6.54
C TRP A 107 22.56 1.83 -7.09
N LEU A 108 21.64 1.06 -7.66
CA LEU A 108 21.93 -0.22 -8.32
C LEU A 108 22.85 -0.05 -9.51
N TYR A 109 22.62 0.97 -10.33
CA TYR A 109 23.45 1.25 -11.49
C TYR A 109 24.88 1.65 -11.10
N GLU A 110 25.05 2.44 -10.03
CA GLU A 110 26.35 2.81 -9.51
C GLU A 110 27.14 1.59 -8.98
N ARG A 111 26.43 0.61 -8.40
CA ARG A 111 27.06 -0.61 -7.84
C ARG A 111 27.30 -1.72 -8.86
N LEU A 112 26.40 -1.88 -9.83
CA LEU A 112 26.37 -3.00 -10.79
C LEU A 112 26.68 -2.57 -12.24
N GLY A 113 26.60 -1.28 -12.55
CA GLY A 113 26.59 -0.74 -13.90
C GLY A 113 27.89 -0.83 -14.69
N THR A 114 28.98 -1.26 -14.08
CA THR A 114 30.24 -1.54 -14.79
C THR A 114 30.29 -2.93 -15.43
N SER A 115 29.28 -3.79 -15.20
CA SER A 115 29.27 -5.20 -15.59
C SER A 115 28.37 -5.53 -16.79
N GLY A 116 28.07 -4.55 -17.67
CA GLY A 116 27.32 -4.82 -18.92
C GLY A 116 25.80 -5.01 -18.75
N ILE A 117 25.24 -4.72 -17.59
CA ILE A 117 23.78 -4.80 -17.37
C ILE A 117 23.12 -3.56 -17.98
N SER A 118 22.09 -3.77 -18.82
CA SER A 118 21.33 -2.69 -19.44
C SER A 118 20.58 -1.85 -18.38
N LEU A 119 20.52 -0.54 -18.60
CA LEU A 119 19.78 0.39 -17.76
C LEU A 119 18.30 -0.04 -17.54
N SER A 120 17.69 -0.63 -18.57
CA SER A 120 16.33 -1.16 -18.51
C SER A 120 16.20 -2.33 -17.53
N VAL A 121 17.19 -3.20 -17.45
CA VAL A 121 17.19 -4.32 -16.49
C VAL A 121 17.33 -3.80 -15.05
N CYS A 122 18.19 -2.82 -14.81
CA CYS A 122 18.33 -2.19 -13.51
C CYS A 122 17.02 -1.51 -13.06
N HIS A 123 16.30 -0.88 -13.99
CA HIS A 123 15.01 -0.26 -13.70
C HIS A 123 13.96 -1.32 -13.30
N VAL A 124 13.83 -2.39 -14.07
CA VAL A 124 12.87 -3.48 -13.76
C VAL A 124 13.21 -4.10 -12.40
N LEU A 125 14.47 -4.41 -12.13
CA LEU A 125 14.91 -4.96 -10.85
C LEU A 125 14.59 -4.02 -9.68
N ALA A 126 14.84 -2.72 -9.85
CA ALA A 126 14.53 -1.72 -8.82
C ALA A 126 13.03 -1.66 -8.51
N VAL A 127 12.17 -1.64 -9.55
CA VAL A 127 10.71 -1.64 -9.38
C VAL A 127 10.23 -2.90 -8.68
N VAL A 128 10.68 -4.06 -9.11
CA VAL A 128 10.31 -5.35 -8.50
C VAL A 128 10.73 -5.39 -7.03
N LEU A 129 11.97 -5.00 -6.73
CA LEU A 129 12.50 -5.03 -5.37
C LEU A 129 11.74 -4.07 -4.44
N VAL A 130 11.47 -2.84 -4.88
CA VAL A 130 10.65 -1.87 -4.14
C VAL A 130 9.24 -2.43 -3.90
N THR A 131 8.62 -3.00 -4.92
CA THR A 131 7.28 -3.55 -4.81
C THR A 131 7.23 -4.72 -3.82
N VAL A 132 8.19 -5.65 -3.87
CA VAL A 132 8.26 -6.79 -2.94
C VAL A 132 8.45 -6.33 -1.50
N VAL A 133 9.38 -5.41 -1.26
CA VAL A 133 9.64 -4.88 0.09
C VAL A 133 8.40 -4.18 0.64
N LEU A 134 7.76 -3.34 -0.16
CA LEU A 134 6.56 -2.62 0.28
C LEU A 134 5.36 -3.55 0.47
N SER A 135 5.18 -4.54 -0.42
CA SER A 135 4.14 -5.56 -0.23
C SER A 135 4.35 -6.34 1.07
N TYR A 136 5.60 -6.68 1.40
CA TYR A 136 5.93 -7.33 2.67
C TYR A 136 5.53 -6.46 3.87
N PHE A 137 5.89 -5.19 3.86
CA PHE A 137 5.49 -4.27 4.94
C PHE A 137 3.98 -4.04 4.97
N ALA A 138 3.32 -3.93 3.83
CA ALA A 138 1.88 -3.77 3.75
C ALA A 138 1.13 -4.98 4.32
N LEU A 139 1.60 -6.20 4.04
CA LEU A 139 1.06 -7.43 4.62
C LEU A 139 1.30 -7.47 6.13
N LEU A 140 2.52 -7.13 6.57
CA LEU A 140 2.91 -7.22 7.98
C LEU A 140 2.11 -6.23 8.84
N PHE A 141 1.92 -5.00 8.37
CA PHE A 141 1.17 -3.97 9.10
C PHE A 141 -0.33 -3.95 8.77
N GLY A 142 -0.74 -4.50 7.65
CA GLY A 142 -2.14 -4.53 7.22
C GLY A 142 -2.91 -5.77 7.66
N GLU A 143 -2.24 -6.91 7.83
CA GLU A 143 -2.90 -8.18 8.19
C GLU A 143 -2.51 -8.70 9.57
N LEU A 144 -1.36 -8.30 10.13
CA LEU A 144 -0.85 -8.83 11.40
C LEU A 144 -1.17 -7.93 12.61
N VAL A 145 -1.76 -6.75 12.39
CA VAL A 145 -2.27 -5.84 13.42
C VAL A 145 -3.78 -5.93 13.50
#